data_88d5abc8675fbe2e3e43531e01bdad02
#
_entry.id   88d5abc8675fbe2e3e43531e01bdad02
#
_cell.length_a   1.000
_cell.length_b   1.000
_cell.length_c   1.000
_cell.angle_alpha   90.00
_cell.angle_beta   90.00
_cell.angle_gamma   90.00
#
_symmetry.space_group_name_H-M   'P 1'
#
loop_
_entity.id
_entity.type
_entity.pdbx_description
1 polymer ?
#
loop_
_entity_poly.entity_id
_entity_poly.type
_entity_poly.pdbx_seq_one_letter_code
_entity_poly.pdbx_strand_id
1 'polypeptide(L)'
;MEWKSYYTEAADYYKAAIGASQKKTLGNLVIYNVVAMSIENYMTCVLMKTGFIPEHASISGMFRELKKLYEVPEEFQADVRFMNRFMNFCSLEVAPVIVPTDEDVGRMISFVSSLKGWVESCLEIKSTI
;
A
#
# COMPACT_ATOMS: atom_id res chain seq x y z
N MET A 1 13.53 16.68 -2.18
CA MET A 1 12.13 16.68 -2.56
C MET A 1 11.37 15.63 -1.78
N GLU A 2 10.29 16.05 -1.18
CA GLU A 2 9.55 15.23 -0.22
C GLU A 2 8.97 13.95 -0.81
N TRP A 3 8.47 13.96 -2.05
CA TRP A 3 7.89 12.76 -2.64
C TRP A 3 8.90 11.62 -2.77
N LYS A 4 10.17 11.92 -2.95
CA LYS A 4 11.23 10.90 -3.06
C LYS A 4 11.44 10.13 -1.76
N SER A 5 11.30 10.80 -0.61
CA SER A 5 11.44 10.12 0.67
C SER A 5 10.30 9.14 0.90
N TYR A 6 9.08 9.49 0.48
CA TYR A 6 7.95 8.57 0.55
C TYR A 6 8.15 7.35 -0.35
N TYR A 7 8.70 7.56 -1.54
CA TYR A 7 9.01 6.46 -2.44
C TYR A 7 10.02 5.50 -1.80
N THR A 8 11.09 6.03 -1.24
CA THR A 8 12.14 5.23 -0.59
C THR A 8 11.58 4.44 0.60
N GLU A 9 10.79 5.08 1.44
CA GLU A 9 10.15 4.41 2.57
C GLU A 9 9.19 3.31 2.12
N ALA A 10 8.40 3.58 1.09
CA ALA A 10 7.49 2.59 0.55
C ALA A 10 8.24 1.35 0.06
N ALA A 11 9.34 1.56 -0.66
CA ALA A 11 10.17 0.46 -1.16
C ALA A 11 10.80 -0.34 -0.02
N ASP A 12 11.23 0.33 1.04
CA ASP A 12 11.83 -0.33 2.21
C ASP A 12 10.79 -1.18 2.94
N TYR A 13 9.57 -0.67 3.16
CA TYR A 13 8.49 -1.46 3.75
C TYR A 13 8.11 -2.65 2.88
N TYR A 14 8.09 -2.48 1.58
CA TYR A 14 7.79 -3.58 0.66
C TYR A 14 8.82 -4.70 0.79
N LYS A 15 10.11 -4.36 0.79
CA LYS A 15 11.18 -5.35 0.97
C LYS A 15 11.09 -6.06 2.32
N ALA A 16 10.78 -5.30 3.38
CA ALA A 16 10.61 -5.86 4.71
C ALA A 16 9.44 -6.85 4.75
N ALA A 17 8.33 -6.53 4.10
CA ALA A 17 7.16 -7.42 4.05
C ALA A 17 7.49 -8.72 3.31
N ILE A 18 8.16 -8.63 2.17
CA ILE A 18 8.58 -9.82 1.41
C ILE A 18 9.50 -10.70 2.26
N GLY A 19 10.52 -10.11 2.85
CA GLY A 19 11.48 -10.84 3.68
C GLY A 19 10.82 -11.53 4.87
N ALA A 20 9.94 -10.81 5.57
CA ALA A 20 9.23 -11.37 6.72
C ALA A 20 8.28 -12.50 6.32
N SER A 21 7.61 -12.36 5.17
CA SER A 21 6.71 -13.39 4.65
C SER A 21 7.48 -14.66 4.26
N GLN A 22 8.60 -14.51 3.59
CA GLN A 22 9.41 -15.66 3.13
C GLN A 22 10.07 -16.40 4.30
N LYS A 23 10.56 -15.65 5.28
CA LYS A 23 11.29 -16.22 6.43
C LYS A 23 10.36 -16.56 7.60
N LYS A 24 9.10 -16.16 7.52
CA LYS A 24 8.11 -16.32 8.59
C LYS A 24 8.59 -15.73 9.93
N THR A 25 9.27 -14.59 9.86
CA THR A 25 9.83 -13.93 11.05
C THR A 25 8.84 -13.08 11.80
N LEU A 26 7.71 -12.71 11.13
CA LEU A 26 6.66 -11.88 11.72
C LEU A 26 5.31 -12.54 11.50
N GLY A 27 4.38 -12.30 12.44
CA GLY A 27 3.00 -12.74 12.26
C GLY A 27 2.30 -11.99 11.12
N ASN A 28 1.27 -12.61 10.57
CA ASN A 28 0.57 -12.08 9.39
C ASN A 28 -0.08 -10.71 9.64
N LEU A 29 -0.54 -10.44 10.87
CA LEU A 29 -1.11 -9.13 11.18
C LEU A 29 -0.05 -8.03 11.14
N VAL A 30 1.16 -8.32 11.61
CA VAL A 30 2.27 -7.38 11.54
C VAL A 30 2.69 -7.15 10.09
N ILE A 31 2.75 -8.22 9.30
CA ILE A 31 3.06 -8.11 7.87
C ILE A 31 2.01 -7.26 7.17
N TYR A 32 0.72 -7.44 7.48
CA TYR A 32 -0.34 -6.60 6.96
C TYR A 32 -0.08 -5.11 7.23
N ASN A 33 0.31 -4.78 8.47
CA ASN A 33 0.59 -3.39 8.82
C ASN A 33 1.76 -2.82 8.03
N VAL A 34 2.81 -3.61 7.82
CA VAL A 34 3.97 -3.19 7.02
C VAL A 34 3.57 -2.99 5.56
N VAL A 35 2.76 -3.90 5.00
CA VAL A 35 2.24 -3.78 3.63
C VAL A 35 1.38 -2.52 3.52
N ALA A 36 0.49 -2.28 4.47
CA ALA A 36 -0.37 -1.09 4.46
C ALA A 36 0.46 0.19 4.47
N MET A 37 1.54 0.24 5.25
CA MET A 37 2.44 1.38 5.28
C MET A 37 3.15 1.58 3.93
N SER A 38 3.53 0.49 3.28
CA SER A 38 4.11 0.56 1.93
C SER A 38 3.12 1.17 0.94
N ILE A 39 1.87 0.68 0.94
CA ILE A 39 0.82 1.18 0.05
C ILE A 39 0.56 2.67 0.30
N GLU A 40 0.41 3.06 1.55
CA GLU A 40 0.17 4.46 1.93
C GLU A 40 1.30 5.37 1.44
N ASN A 41 2.55 4.94 1.61
CA ASN A 41 3.71 5.72 1.17
C ASN A 41 3.79 5.82 -0.35
N TYR A 42 3.50 4.74 -1.09
CA TYR A 42 3.47 4.80 -2.55
C TYR A 42 2.39 5.77 -3.04
N MET A 43 1.18 5.72 -2.48
CA MET A 43 0.10 6.62 -2.87
C MET A 43 0.43 8.06 -2.51
N THR A 44 0.95 8.30 -1.31
CA THR A 44 1.39 9.63 -0.87
C THR A 44 2.45 10.20 -1.81
N CYS A 45 3.40 9.39 -2.20
CA CYS A 45 4.48 9.76 -3.12
C CYS A 45 3.91 10.35 -4.43
N VAL A 46 2.97 9.66 -5.06
CA VAL A 46 2.35 10.11 -6.31
C VAL A 46 1.55 11.40 -6.09
N LEU A 47 0.76 11.46 -5.03
CA LEU A 47 -0.02 12.65 -4.70
C LEU A 47 0.87 13.85 -4.43
N MET A 48 1.94 13.68 -3.68
CA MET A 48 2.88 14.75 -3.37
C MET A 48 3.59 15.27 -4.62
N LYS A 49 3.89 14.39 -5.57
CA LYS A 49 4.50 14.80 -6.84
C LYS A 49 3.59 15.73 -7.64
N THR A 50 2.28 15.55 -7.53
CA THR A 50 1.31 16.44 -8.20
C THR A 50 1.07 17.74 -7.44
N GLY A 51 1.68 17.92 -6.27
CA GLY A 51 1.47 19.06 -5.41
C GLY A 51 0.27 18.92 -4.47
N PHE A 52 -0.38 17.77 -4.46
CA PHE A 52 -1.51 17.50 -3.58
C PHE A 52 -1.00 16.99 -2.22
N ILE A 53 -1.48 17.61 -1.13
CA ILE A 53 -1.17 17.13 0.22
C ILE A 53 -2.39 16.37 0.71
N PRO A 54 -2.31 15.04 0.92
CA PRO A 54 -3.47 14.28 1.37
C PRO A 54 -3.88 14.70 2.78
N GLU A 55 -5.17 15.01 2.94
CA GLU A 55 -5.73 15.39 4.25
C GLU A 55 -5.89 14.16 5.15
N HIS A 56 -6.12 13.00 4.53
CA HIS A 56 -6.32 11.75 5.24
C HIS A 56 -5.38 10.68 4.65
N ALA A 57 -4.63 10.05 5.52
CA ALA A 57 -3.66 9.04 5.14
C ALA A 57 -4.28 7.65 4.96
N SER A 58 -5.61 7.54 4.79
CA SER A 58 -6.25 6.26 4.55
C SER A 58 -6.03 5.81 3.10
N ILE A 59 -5.85 4.51 2.92
CA ILE A 59 -5.67 3.91 1.59
C ILE A 59 -6.86 4.25 0.70
N SER A 60 -8.08 4.10 1.20
CA SER A 60 -9.30 4.40 0.44
C SER A 60 -9.39 5.86 0.02
N GLY A 61 -9.08 6.78 0.94
CA GLY A 61 -9.14 8.21 0.66
C GLY A 61 -8.11 8.63 -0.38
N MET A 62 -6.89 8.16 -0.24
CA MET A 62 -5.83 8.46 -1.20
C MET A 62 -6.10 7.81 -2.55
N PHE A 63 -6.62 6.60 -2.57
CA PHE A 63 -7.00 5.93 -3.81
C PHE A 63 -8.06 6.71 -4.57
N ARG A 64 -9.04 7.24 -3.86
CA ARG A 64 -10.08 8.10 -4.46
C ARG A 64 -9.48 9.33 -5.13
N GLU A 65 -8.51 9.97 -4.47
CA GLU A 65 -7.83 11.13 -5.03
C GLU A 65 -6.99 10.77 -6.25
N LEU A 66 -6.30 9.64 -6.21
CA LEU A 66 -5.51 9.17 -7.35
C LEU A 66 -6.39 8.92 -8.58
N LYS A 67 -7.58 8.37 -8.39
CA LYS A 67 -8.51 8.13 -9.51
C LYS A 67 -8.98 9.41 -10.19
N LYS A 68 -8.98 10.53 -9.48
CA LYS A 68 -9.33 11.83 -10.07
C LYS A 68 -8.21 12.39 -10.92
N LEU A 69 -6.96 12.02 -10.63
CA LEU A 69 -5.77 12.61 -11.24
C LEU A 69 -5.15 11.73 -12.33
N TYR A 70 -5.37 10.42 -12.27
CA TYR A 70 -4.74 9.45 -13.15
C TYR A 70 -5.71 8.38 -13.58
N GLU A 71 -5.40 7.74 -14.71
CA GLU A 71 -6.03 6.46 -15.05
C GLU A 71 -5.40 5.37 -14.20
N VAL A 72 -6.16 4.86 -13.25
CA VAL A 72 -5.70 3.83 -12.34
C VAL A 72 -6.20 2.47 -12.84
N PRO A 73 -5.36 1.42 -12.84
CA PRO A 73 -5.80 0.09 -13.23
C PRO A 73 -7.05 -0.34 -12.46
N GLU A 74 -8.02 -0.90 -13.20
CA GLU A 74 -9.31 -1.28 -12.63
C GLU A 74 -9.19 -2.30 -11.50
N GLU A 75 -8.25 -3.23 -11.63
CA GLU A 75 -8.00 -4.27 -10.63
C GLU A 75 -7.60 -3.73 -9.27
N PHE A 76 -7.06 -2.52 -9.20
CA PHE A 76 -6.69 -1.90 -7.92
C PHE A 76 -7.91 -1.62 -7.04
N GLN A 77 -9.08 -1.42 -7.65
CA GLN A 77 -10.30 -1.22 -6.87
C GLN A 77 -10.61 -2.42 -5.98
N ALA A 78 -10.49 -3.62 -6.52
CA ALA A 78 -10.71 -4.85 -5.76
C ALA A 78 -9.63 -5.04 -4.69
N ASP A 79 -8.38 -4.70 -5.02
CA ASP A 79 -7.27 -4.84 -4.08
C ASP A 79 -7.40 -3.87 -2.90
N VAL A 80 -7.84 -2.64 -3.14
CA VAL A 80 -8.08 -1.67 -2.07
C VAL A 80 -9.21 -2.15 -1.17
N ARG A 81 -10.30 -2.66 -1.73
CA ARG A 81 -11.38 -3.25 -0.94
C ARG A 81 -10.89 -4.41 -0.10
N PHE A 82 -10.05 -5.24 -0.67
CA PHE A 82 -9.47 -6.38 0.04
C PHE A 82 -8.66 -5.90 1.25
N MET A 83 -7.80 -4.90 1.08
CA MET A 83 -7.02 -4.33 2.18
C MET A 83 -7.91 -3.77 3.28
N ASN A 84 -9.00 -3.12 2.90
CA ASN A 84 -9.91 -2.51 3.88
C ASN A 84 -10.62 -3.52 4.77
N ARG A 85 -10.72 -4.78 4.36
CA ARG A 85 -11.33 -5.83 5.18
C ARG A 85 -10.59 -6.04 6.50
N PHE A 86 -9.33 -5.68 6.56
CA PHE A 86 -8.48 -5.89 7.72
C PHE A 86 -8.28 -4.63 8.56
N MET A 87 -8.93 -3.52 8.21
CA MET A 87 -8.73 -2.22 8.86
C MET A 87 -9.76 -1.92 9.97
N ASN A 88 -10.54 -2.89 10.38
CA ASN A 88 -11.63 -2.68 11.33
C ASN A 88 -11.20 -2.61 12.79
N PHE A 89 -9.91 -2.68 13.08
CA PHE A 89 -9.42 -2.66 14.46
C PHE A 89 -9.42 -1.27 15.10
N CYS A 90 -9.77 -0.23 14.34
CA CYS A 90 -9.92 1.13 14.90
C CYS A 90 -11.32 1.40 15.45
N SER A 91 -12.24 0.45 15.33
CA SER A 91 -13.56 0.54 15.92
C SER A 91 -13.47 0.28 17.42
N LEU A 92 -14.07 1.15 18.22
CA LEU A 92 -14.19 0.95 19.66
C LEU A 92 -15.17 -0.18 19.99
N GLU A 93 -15.88 -0.69 19.01
CA GLU A 93 -16.74 -1.86 19.18
C GLU A 93 -15.90 -3.12 19.14
N VAL A 94 -16.30 -4.11 19.91
CA VAL A 94 -15.61 -5.39 20.00
C VAL A 94 -15.92 -6.21 18.75
N ALA A 95 -15.34 -5.81 17.63
CA ALA A 95 -15.35 -6.64 16.43
C ALA A 95 -14.14 -7.58 16.50
N PRO A 96 -14.31 -8.85 16.16
CA PRO A 96 -13.16 -9.76 16.12
C PRO A 96 -12.13 -9.26 15.10
N VAL A 97 -10.88 -9.21 15.52
CA VAL A 97 -9.77 -8.86 14.62
C VAL A 97 -9.63 -9.98 13.59
N ILE A 98 -9.73 -9.60 12.32
CA ILE A 98 -9.51 -10.55 11.21
C ILE A 98 -8.01 -10.62 10.99
N VAL A 99 -7.43 -11.79 11.24
CA VAL A 99 -6.00 -12.02 10.98
C VAL A 99 -5.85 -12.55 9.55
N PRO A 100 -5.03 -11.92 8.72
CA PRO A 100 -4.79 -12.41 7.35
C PRO A 100 -4.18 -13.81 7.36
N THR A 101 -4.61 -14.64 6.41
CA THR A 101 -3.98 -15.93 6.14
C THR A 101 -2.69 -15.73 5.34
N ASP A 102 -1.90 -16.79 5.19
CA ASP A 102 -0.72 -16.74 4.32
C ASP A 102 -1.10 -16.40 2.87
N GLU A 103 -2.22 -16.93 2.40
CA GLU A 103 -2.75 -16.61 1.07
C GLU A 103 -3.13 -15.14 0.96
N ASP A 104 -3.78 -14.60 1.98
CA ASP A 104 -4.13 -13.18 2.04
C ASP A 104 -2.89 -12.30 1.96
N VAL A 105 -1.85 -12.64 2.72
CA VAL A 105 -0.57 -11.93 2.70
C VAL A 105 0.05 -11.96 1.30
N GLY A 106 0.01 -13.12 0.64
CA GLY A 106 0.49 -13.25 -0.74
C GLY A 106 -0.23 -12.30 -1.69
N ARG A 107 -1.54 -12.20 -1.57
CA ARG A 107 -2.35 -11.26 -2.37
C ARG A 107 -1.98 -9.80 -2.07
N MET A 108 -1.78 -9.47 -0.82
CA MET A 108 -1.38 -8.11 -0.41
C MET A 108 -0.04 -7.72 -1.02
N ILE A 109 0.94 -8.61 -0.95
CA ILE A 109 2.28 -8.39 -1.52
C ILE A 109 2.21 -8.25 -3.04
N SER A 110 1.37 -9.05 -3.70
CA SER A 110 1.15 -8.93 -5.15
C SER A 110 0.56 -7.57 -5.51
N PHE A 111 -0.37 -7.06 -4.71
CA PHE A 111 -0.92 -5.73 -4.94
C PHE A 111 0.16 -4.66 -4.83
N VAL A 112 1.00 -4.72 -3.78
CA VAL A 112 2.08 -3.74 -3.63
C VAL A 112 3.03 -3.79 -4.82
N SER A 113 3.35 -4.98 -5.32
CA SER A 113 4.19 -5.14 -6.50
C SER A 113 3.59 -4.44 -7.72
N SER A 114 2.30 -4.65 -7.96
CA SER A 114 1.59 -4.01 -9.08
C SER A 114 1.50 -2.49 -8.88
N LEU A 115 1.22 -2.06 -7.65
CA LEU A 115 1.15 -0.64 -7.32
C LEU A 115 2.51 0.04 -7.51
N LYS A 116 3.58 -0.60 -7.07
CA LYS A 116 4.94 -0.10 -7.25
C LYS A 116 5.23 0.16 -8.73
N GLY A 117 4.94 -0.81 -9.60
CA GLY A 117 5.15 -0.65 -11.04
C GLY A 117 4.36 0.51 -11.62
N TRP A 118 3.10 0.65 -11.23
CA TRP A 118 2.26 1.75 -11.68
C TRP A 118 2.78 3.10 -11.16
N VAL A 119 3.18 3.17 -9.89
CA VAL A 119 3.75 4.38 -9.28
C VAL A 119 5.02 4.80 -10.01
N GLU A 120 5.90 3.86 -10.31
CA GLU A 120 7.15 4.15 -11.03
C GLU A 120 6.85 4.72 -12.43
N SER A 121 5.82 4.20 -13.08
CA SER A 121 5.34 4.74 -14.35
C SER A 121 4.85 6.19 -14.21
N CYS A 122 4.06 6.47 -13.16
CA CYS A 122 3.57 7.84 -12.91
C CYS A 122 4.69 8.81 -12.57
N LEU A 123 5.72 8.35 -11.88
CA LEU A 123 6.87 9.17 -11.48
C LEU A 123 7.93 9.26 -12.56
N GLU A 124 7.78 8.53 -13.66
CA GLU A 124 8.76 8.41 -14.73
C GLU A 124 10.11 7.90 -14.23
N ILE A 125 10.08 7.05 -13.20
CA ILE A 125 11.28 6.40 -12.70
C ILE A 125 11.57 5.20 -13.59
N LYS A 126 12.75 5.20 -14.21
CA LYS A 126 13.20 4.03 -14.97
C LYS A 126 13.64 2.96 -13.99
N SER A 127 13.00 1.81 -14.08
CA SER A 127 13.44 0.65 -13.33
C SER A 127 14.82 0.25 -13.87
N THR A 128 15.84 0.42 -13.06
CA THR A 128 17.16 -0.14 -13.37
C THR A 128 17.13 -1.61 -12.95
N ILE A 129 17.05 -2.44 -13.93
CA ILE A 129 17.22 -3.87 -13.72
C ILE A 129 18.70 -4.16 -13.77
#